data_6e7b19f00ff526b4b1bcc302990f4a9c
#
_entry.id   6e7b19f00ff526b4b1bcc302990f4a9c
#
_cell.length_a   1.000
_cell.length_b   1.000
_cell.length_c   1.000
_cell.angle_alpha   90.00
_cell.angle_beta   90.00
_cell.angle_gamma   90.00
#
_symmetry.space_group_name_H-M   'P 1'
#
loop_
_entity.id
_entity.type
_entity.pdbx_description
1 polymer ?
#
loop_
_entity_poly.entity_id
_entity_poly.type
_entity_poly.pdbx_seq_one_letter_code
_entity_poly.pdbx_strand_id
1 'polypeptide(L)'
;MKDILNLVTDVYKKSKLFFIGSMDENDFPNIKVVFPVKERTSLKEIYFSTNTSSKHAVQYRRNPKACVYFLKFIKGRGVLLTGKMEVLETQEIKNHFWNKGDTKYYPKGVTDPDYCILKFTPICGRYYHRYKSVDFKV
;
A
#
# COMPACT_ATOMS: atom_id res chain seq x y z
N MET A 1 27.36 -9.43 2.53
CA MET A 1 26.39 -8.38 2.85
C MET A 1 24.98 -8.90 2.61
N LYS A 2 24.12 -8.74 3.58
CA LYS A 2 22.73 -9.14 3.40
C LYS A 2 22.10 -8.32 2.27
N ASP A 3 21.47 -9.00 1.34
CA ASP A 3 20.77 -8.34 0.25
C ASP A 3 19.73 -7.38 0.83
N ILE A 4 19.75 -6.13 0.38
CA ILE A 4 18.82 -5.10 0.84
C ILE A 4 17.35 -5.51 0.61
N LEU A 5 17.07 -6.19 -0.50
CA LEU A 5 15.71 -6.65 -0.80
C LEU A 5 15.21 -7.68 0.20
N ASN A 6 16.10 -8.51 0.73
CA ASN A 6 15.73 -9.46 1.78
C ASN A 6 15.39 -8.76 3.09
N LEU A 7 16.14 -7.72 3.44
CA LEU A 7 15.84 -6.90 4.63
C LEU A 7 14.50 -6.19 4.49
N VAL A 8 14.27 -5.59 3.34
CA VAL A 8 13.01 -4.89 3.04
C VAL A 8 11.83 -5.85 3.08
N THR A 9 11.98 -7.03 2.48
CA THR A 9 10.94 -8.06 2.47
C THR A 9 10.59 -8.51 3.89
N ASP A 10 11.61 -8.65 4.75
CA ASP A 10 11.38 -9.03 6.15
C ASP A 10 10.53 -7.98 6.87
N VAL A 11 10.84 -6.69 6.69
CA VAL A 11 10.05 -5.60 7.28
C VAL A 11 8.62 -5.62 6.72
N TYR A 12 8.49 -5.80 5.41
CA TYR A 12 7.18 -5.86 4.73
C TYR A 12 6.29 -6.96 5.31
N LYS A 13 6.82 -8.16 5.44
CA LYS A 13 6.05 -9.32 5.94
C LYS A 13 5.59 -9.14 7.39
N LYS A 14 6.37 -8.42 8.20
CA LYS A 14 6.12 -8.25 9.62
C LYS A 14 5.36 -6.98 9.96
N SER A 15 5.22 -6.05 9.02
CA SER A 15 4.52 -4.79 9.24
C SER A 15 3.01 -4.98 9.26
N LYS A 16 2.33 -4.29 10.18
CA LYS A 16 0.87 -4.35 10.32
C LYS A 16 0.20 -3.06 9.83
N LEU A 17 0.89 -1.94 9.95
CA LEU A 17 0.39 -0.64 9.54
C LEU A 17 1.18 -0.14 8.34
N PHE A 18 0.46 0.32 7.35
CA PHE A 18 1.03 0.91 6.16
C PHE A 18 0.50 2.32 6.00
N PHE A 19 1.36 3.21 5.58
CA PHE A 19 1.00 4.59 5.26
C PHE A 19 1.12 4.75 3.75
N ILE A 20 0.08 5.28 3.13
CA ILE A 20 0.11 5.56 1.69
C ILE A 20 0.08 7.05 1.46
N GLY A 21 0.86 7.50 0.50
CA GLY A 21 0.93 8.90 0.09
C GLY A 21 0.32 9.09 -1.28
N SER A 22 -0.40 10.18 -1.44
CA SER A 22 -1.01 10.60 -2.69
C SER A 22 -0.87 12.11 -2.83
N MET A 23 -1.23 12.66 -4.00
CA MET A 23 -1.18 14.09 -4.25
C MET A 23 -2.61 14.61 -4.43
N ASP A 24 -2.93 15.71 -3.75
CA ASP A 24 -4.23 16.35 -3.94
C ASP A 24 -4.24 17.26 -5.18
N GLU A 25 -5.37 17.91 -5.43
CA GLU A 25 -5.56 18.77 -6.62
C GLU A 25 -4.67 20.02 -6.61
N ASN A 26 -4.12 20.38 -5.47
CA ASN A 26 -3.21 21.53 -5.31
C ASN A 26 -1.75 21.11 -5.20
N ASP A 27 -1.44 19.85 -5.53
CA ASP A 27 -0.11 19.25 -5.45
C ASP A 27 0.47 19.16 -4.03
N PHE A 28 -0.41 19.15 -3.02
CA PHE A 28 0.01 18.82 -1.66
C PHE A 28 -0.02 17.33 -1.43
N PRO A 29 1.00 16.79 -0.76
CA PRO A 29 1.00 15.36 -0.41
C PRO A 29 -0.02 15.06 0.69
N ASN A 30 -0.72 13.94 0.54
CA ASN A 30 -1.63 13.41 1.54
C ASN A 30 -1.13 12.08 2.04
N ILE A 31 -1.37 11.80 3.31
CA ILE A 31 -0.97 10.54 3.94
C ILE A 31 -2.18 9.93 4.62
N LYS A 32 -2.34 8.62 4.44
CA LYS A 32 -3.41 7.85 5.06
C LYS A 32 -2.87 6.53 5.57
N VAL A 33 -3.29 6.13 6.76
CA VAL A 33 -3.05 4.78 7.26
C VAL A 33 -4.01 3.82 6.59
N VAL A 34 -3.48 2.71 6.10
CA VAL A 34 -4.28 1.63 5.51
C VAL A 34 -3.76 0.28 5.99
N PHE A 35 -4.62 -0.73 5.87
CA PHE A 35 -4.23 -2.10 6.17
C PHE A 35 -4.02 -2.84 4.86
N PRO A 36 -2.91 -3.58 4.71
CA PRO A 36 -2.69 -4.37 3.52
C PRO A 36 -3.67 -5.54 3.48
N VAL A 37 -3.90 -6.07 2.29
CA VAL A 37 -4.63 -7.34 2.17
C VAL A 37 -3.85 -8.43 2.90
N LYS A 38 -4.55 -9.48 3.35
CA LYS A 38 -3.93 -10.57 4.12
C LYS A 38 -2.89 -11.33 3.31
N GLU A 39 -3.13 -11.50 2.02
CA GLU A 39 -2.22 -12.19 1.12
C GLU A 39 -1.10 -11.24 0.67
N ARG A 40 0.11 -11.47 1.18
CA ARG A 40 1.30 -10.68 0.85
C ARG A 40 2.25 -11.54 0.03
N THR A 41 2.13 -11.44 -1.28
CA THR A 41 2.87 -12.32 -2.17
C THR A 41 4.26 -11.79 -2.53
N SER A 42 4.40 -10.50 -2.79
CA SER A 42 5.63 -9.94 -3.31
C SER A 42 5.71 -8.44 -3.06
N LEU A 43 6.95 -7.92 -2.96
CA LEU A 43 7.19 -6.48 -2.97
C LEU A 43 6.86 -5.84 -4.32
N LYS A 44 6.82 -6.62 -5.39
CA LYS A 44 6.59 -6.09 -6.75
C LYS A 44 5.15 -5.61 -6.95
N GLU A 45 4.22 -6.10 -6.16
CA GLU A 45 2.81 -5.71 -6.20
C GLU A 45 2.25 -5.75 -4.79
N ILE A 46 1.85 -4.61 -4.28
CA ILE A 46 1.28 -4.50 -2.93
C ILE A 46 -0.17 -4.06 -3.06
N TYR A 47 -1.07 -4.78 -2.40
CA TYR A 47 -2.51 -4.55 -2.51
C TYR A 47 -3.10 -4.07 -1.19
N PHE A 48 -4.05 -3.15 -1.30
CA PHE A 48 -4.81 -2.62 -0.17
C PHE A 48 -6.29 -2.60 -0.51
N SER A 49 -7.14 -2.81 0.50
CA SER A 49 -8.57 -2.61 0.36
C SER A 49 -8.92 -1.19 0.79
N THR A 50 -9.80 -0.53 0.06
CA THR A 50 -10.27 0.79 0.44
C THR A 50 -11.64 1.09 -0.14
N ASN A 51 -12.18 2.27 0.22
CA ASN A 51 -13.42 2.77 -0.34
C ASN A 51 -13.15 3.49 -1.67
N THR A 52 -13.98 3.20 -2.66
CA THR A 52 -13.92 3.86 -3.98
C THR A 52 -14.12 5.37 -3.86
N SER A 53 -14.94 5.78 -2.89
CA SER A 53 -15.25 7.17 -2.60
C SER A 53 -14.18 7.89 -1.78
N SER A 54 -13.15 7.18 -1.31
CA SER A 54 -12.11 7.80 -0.49
C SER A 54 -11.35 8.89 -1.27
N LYS A 55 -10.86 9.88 -0.52
CA LYS A 55 -10.07 10.97 -1.13
C LYS A 55 -8.83 10.45 -1.83
N HIS A 56 -8.13 9.50 -1.21
CA HIS A 56 -6.93 8.94 -1.82
C HIS A 56 -7.23 8.14 -3.09
N ALA A 57 -8.34 7.39 -3.15
CA ALA A 57 -8.71 6.68 -4.38
C ALA A 57 -8.98 7.66 -5.52
N VAL A 58 -9.71 8.74 -5.25
CA VAL A 58 -9.97 9.82 -6.23
C VAL A 58 -8.65 10.44 -6.70
N GLN A 59 -7.75 10.71 -5.77
CA GLN A 59 -6.45 11.30 -6.08
C GLN A 59 -5.59 10.39 -6.96
N TYR A 60 -5.55 9.09 -6.69
CA TYR A 60 -4.78 8.14 -7.50
C TYR A 60 -5.32 8.00 -8.93
N ARG A 61 -6.64 8.12 -9.12
CA ARG A 61 -7.21 8.12 -10.48
C ARG A 61 -6.72 9.29 -11.30
N ARG A 62 -6.50 10.44 -10.67
CA ARG A 62 -5.99 11.64 -11.33
C ARG A 62 -4.49 11.61 -11.49
N ASN A 63 -3.76 11.18 -10.44
CA ASN A 63 -2.30 11.14 -10.41
C ASN A 63 -1.86 9.84 -9.75
N PRO A 64 -1.35 8.87 -10.52
CA PRO A 64 -0.98 7.56 -9.99
C PRO A 64 0.31 7.57 -9.17
N LYS A 65 1.07 8.66 -9.16
CA LYS A 65 2.29 8.74 -8.36
C LYS A 65 1.96 8.58 -6.89
N ALA A 66 2.64 7.65 -6.25
CA ALA A 66 2.34 7.26 -4.89
C ALA A 66 3.60 6.88 -4.13
N CYS A 67 3.48 6.89 -2.82
CA CYS A 67 4.46 6.24 -1.97
C CYS A 67 3.75 5.37 -0.94
N VAL A 68 4.50 4.41 -0.41
CA VAL A 68 4.04 3.53 0.65
C VAL A 68 5.16 3.48 1.70
N TYR A 69 4.79 3.67 2.96
CA TYR A 69 5.74 3.57 4.07
C TYR A 69 5.25 2.53 5.06
N PHE A 70 6.15 1.66 5.47
CA PHE A 70 5.88 0.68 6.53
C PHE A 70 7.11 0.53 7.40
N LEU A 71 6.90 0.07 8.64
CA LEU A 71 7.99 0.03 9.60
C LEU A 71 7.82 -1.10 10.61
N LYS A 72 8.96 -1.51 11.13
CA LYS A 72 9.04 -2.38 12.29
C LYS A 72 9.55 -1.54 13.45
N PHE A 73 8.60 -1.00 14.21
CA PHE A 73 8.87 0.03 15.21
C PHE A 73 9.93 -0.38 16.24
N ILE A 74 9.80 -1.58 16.80
CA ILE A 74 10.68 -2.05 17.88
C ILE A 74 12.15 -2.09 17.46
N LYS A 75 12.43 -2.42 16.20
CA LYS A 75 13.81 -2.51 15.71
C LYS A 75 14.28 -1.26 14.97
N GLY A 76 13.48 -0.21 14.94
CA GLY A 76 13.84 1.05 14.28
C GLY A 76 14.11 0.89 12.80
N ARG A 77 13.37 0.02 12.12
CA ARG A 77 13.49 -0.21 10.68
C ARG A 77 12.29 0.33 9.94
N GLY A 78 12.51 1.09 8.90
CA GLY A 78 11.45 1.63 8.07
C GLY A 78 11.77 1.49 6.61
N VAL A 79 10.73 1.46 5.79
CA VAL A 79 10.87 1.35 4.34
C VAL A 79 9.94 2.34 3.68
N LEU A 80 10.50 3.17 2.81
CA LEU A 80 9.74 4.01 1.89
C LEU A 80 9.84 3.39 0.51
N LEU A 81 8.69 3.15 -0.11
CA LEU A 81 8.63 2.73 -1.51
C LEU A 81 7.97 3.84 -2.31
N THR A 82 8.50 4.15 -3.48
CA THR A 82 7.87 5.06 -4.43
C THR A 82 7.51 4.31 -5.69
N GLY A 83 6.38 4.66 -6.27
CA GLY A 83 5.87 3.95 -7.45
C GLY A 83 4.53 4.49 -7.90
N LYS A 84 3.71 3.61 -8.44
CA LYS A 84 2.40 3.98 -8.99
C LYS A 84 1.30 3.16 -8.34
N MET A 85 0.19 3.82 -8.09
CA MET A 85 -1.01 3.22 -7.52
C MET A 85 -2.13 3.19 -8.56
N GLU A 86 -2.76 2.04 -8.70
CA GLU A 86 -3.94 1.84 -9.55
C GLU A 86 -5.16 1.53 -8.69
N VAL A 87 -6.31 2.06 -9.07
CA VAL A 87 -7.59 1.74 -8.43
C VAL A 87 -8.27 0.66 -9.26
N LEU A 88 -8.43 -0.53 -8.70
CA LEU A 88 -8.98 -1.70 -9.39
C LEU A 88 -10.39 -1.99 -8.86
N GLU A 89 -11.36 -2.05 -9.76
CA GLU A 89 -12.77 -2.20 -9.42
C GLU A 89 -13.45 -3.40 -10.09
N THR A 90 -12.69 -4.24 -10.80
CA THR A 90 -13.28 -5.44 -11.41
C THR A 90 -13.76 -6.40 -10.35
N GLN A 91 -14.88 -7.09 -10.63
CA GLN A 91 -15.43 -8.04 -9.66
C GLN A 91 -14.46 -9.19 -9.41
N GLU A 92 -13.68 -9.58 -10.39
CA GLU A 92 -12.67 -10.63 -10.25
C GLU A 92 -11.64 -10.29 -9.17
N ILE A 93 -11.04 -9.09 -9.22
CA ILE A 93 -10.04 -8.68 -8.23
C ILE A 93 -10.67 -8.47 -6.85
N LYS A 94 -11.89 -7.94 -6.82
CA LYS A 94 -12.64 -7.75 -5.58
C LYS A 94 -12.90 -9.08 -4.90
N ASN A 95 -13.33 -10.09 -5.66
CA ASN A 95 -13.57 -11.42 -5.13
C ASN A 95 -12.28 -12.06 -4.59
N HIS A 96 -11.17 -11.87 -5.31
CA HIS A 96 -9.90 -12.46 -4.93
C HIS A 96 -9.44 -12.01 -3.54
N PHE A 97 -9.59 -10.73 -3.23
CA PHE A 97 -9.10 -10.16 -1.97
C PHE A 97 -10.16 -10.01 -0.88
N TRP A 98 -11.40 -10.43 -1.14
CA TRP A 98 -12.48 -10.32 -0.15
C TRP A 98 -12.26 -11.24 1.03
N ASN A 99 -12.46 -10.72 2.25
CA ASN A 99 -12.43 -11.48 3.49
C ASN A 99 -13.79 -11.41 4.18
N LYS A 100 -14.14 -12.49 4.89
CA LYS A 100 -15.45 -12.65 5.52
C LYS A 100 -15.84 -11.50 6.47
N GLY A 101 -14.85 -10.91 7.16
CA GLY A 101 -15.08 -9.80 8.07
C GLY A 101 -15.24 -8.44 7.41
N ASP A 102 -15.07 -8.35 6.09
CA ASP A 102 -15.06 -7.06 5.40
C ASP A 102 -16.44 -6.41 5.28
N THR A 103 -17.52 -7.19 5.51
CA THR A 103 -18.88 -6.65 5.50
C THR A 103 -19.12 -5.53 6.50
N LYS A 104 -18.35 -5.47 7.58
CA LYS A 104 -18.45 -4.35 8.52
C LYS A 104 -17.99 -3.01 7.94
N TYR A 105 -17.14 -3.05 6.90
CA TYR A 105 -16.68 -1.87 6.19
C TYR A 105 -17.46 -1.64 4.89
N TYR A 106 -17.96 -2.70 4.28
CA TYR A 106 -18.67 -2.70 3.01
C TYR A 106 -19.99 -3.47 3.18
N PRO A 107 -21.06 -2.76 3.64
CA PRO A 107 -22.31 -3.43 4.07
C PRO A 107 -23.00 -4.26 2.98
N LYS A 108 -22.80 -3.90 1.70
CA LYS A 108 -23.40 -4.64 0.58
C LYS A 108 -22.58 -5.86 0.16
N GLY A 109 -21.48 -6.16 0.87
CA GLY A 109 -20.64 -7.32 0.61
C GLY A 109 -19.64 -7.09 -0.52
N VAL A 110 -19.19 -8.20 -1.11
CA VAL A 110 -18.12 -8.18 -2.14
C VAL A 110 -18.55 -7.45 -3.42
N THR A 111 -19.83 -7.24 -3.63
CA THR A 111 -20.36 -6.47 -4.78
C THR A 111 -20.60 -5.02 -4.44
N ASP A 112 -20.27 -4.60 -3.23
CA ASP A 112 -20.47 -3.21 -2.81
C ASP A 112 -19.71 -2.28 -3.76
N PRO A 113 -20.38 -1.32 -4.41
CA PRO A 113 -19.71 -0.42 -5.37
C PRO A 113 -18.66 0.49 -4.71
N ASP A 114 -18.73 0.66 -3.39
CA ASP A 114 -17.74 1.46 -2.65
C ASP A 114 -16.52 0.64 -2.21
N TYR A 115 -16.49 -0.66 -2.50
CA TYR A 115 -15.34 -1.51 -2.25
C TYR A 115 -14.45 -1.57 -3.47
N CYS A 116 -13.15 -1.28 -3.31
CA CYS A 116 -12.17 -1.43 -4.37
C CYS A 116 -10.82 -1.89 -3.81
N ILE A 117 -9.93 -2.24 -4.72
CA ILE A 117 -8.57 -2.66 -4.40
C ILE A 117 -7.60 -1.63 -4.98
N LEU A 118 -6.63 -1.24 -4.18
CA LEU A 118 -5.50 -0.44 -4.64
C LEU A 118 -4.34 -1.39 -4.94
N LYS A 119 -3.75 -1.25 -6.11
CA LYS A 119 -2.55 -1.98 -6.52
C LYS A 119 -1.38 -1.02 -6.60
N PHE A 120 -0.40 -1.20 -5.75
CA PHE A 120 0.82 -0.41 -5.76
C PHE A 120 1.95 -1.18 -6.43
N THR A 121 2.55 -0.58 -7.45
CA THR A 121 3.70 -1.13 -8.17
C THR A 121 4.92 -0.27 -7.83
N PRO A 122 5.81 -0.73 -6.94
CA PRO A 122 6.99 0.04 -6.56
C PRO A 122 8.01 0.10 -7.69
N ILE A 123 8.72 1.21 -7.77
CA ILE A 123 9.82 1.42 -8.71
C ILE A 123 11.15 1.39 -7.96
N CYS A 124 11.20 2.09 -6.85
CA CYS A 124 12.40 2.17 -6.00
C CYS A 124 11.99 2.42 -4.57
N GLY A 125 12.96 2.40 -3.67
CA GLY A 125 12.68 2.66 -2.28
C GLY A 125 13.90 3.08 -1.49
N ARG A 126 13.67 3.31 -0.22
CA ARG A 126 14.70 3.66 0.74
C ARG A 126 14.46 2.87 2.01
N TYR A 127 15.50 2.19 2.47
CA TYR A 127 15.50 1.44 3.71
C TYR A 127 16.16 2.27 4.80
N TYR A 128 15.46 2.46 5.89
CA TYR A 128 15.94 3.19 7.06
C TYR A 128 16.23 2.22 8.19
N HIS A 129 17.41 2.34 8.80
CA HIS A 129 17.76 1.59 10.00
C HIS A 129 18.57 2.49 10.93
N ARG A 130 17.96 2.88 12.03
CA ARG A 130 18.52 3.85 12.99
C ARG A 130 18.81 5.17 12.27
N TYR A 131 20.08 5.59 12.20
CA TYR A 131 20.47 6.86 11.58
C TYR A 131 20.94 6.72 10.13
N LYS A 132 20.85 5.52 9.57
CA LYS A 132 21.33 5.23 8.21
C LYS A 132 20.19 4.97 7.26
N SER A 133 20.40 5.30 5.99
CA SER A 133 19.45 4.98 4.94
C SER A 133 20.19 4.44 3.72
N VAL A 134 19.51 3.56 2.98
CA VAL A 134 20.05 2.95 1.76
C VAL A 134 18.96 2.98 0.69
N ASP A 135 19.27 3.61 -0.44
CA ASP A 135 18.36 3.61 -1.59
C ASP A 135 18.52 2.30 -2.38
N PHE A 136 17.42 1.82 -2.94
CA PHE A 136 17.42 0.58 -3.71
C PHE A 136 16.36 0.63 -4.81
N LYS A 137 16.52 -0.23 -5.81
CA LYS A 137 15.52 -0.47 -6.87
C LYS A 137 14.76 -1.76 -6.57
N VAL A 138 13.50 -1.78 -6.96
CA VAL A 138 12.65 -2.96 -6.80
C VAL A 138 12.58 -3.75 -8.10
#